data_a9707d70767b805a01d55d4b0b339986
#
_entry.id   a9707d70767b805a01d55d4b0b339986
#
_cell.length_a   1.000
_cell.length_b   1.000
_cell.length_c   1.000
_cell.angle_alpha   90.00
_cell.angle_beta   90.00
_cell.angle_gamma   90.00
#
_symmetry.space_group_name_H-M   'P 1'
#
loop_
_entity.id
_entity.type
_entity.pdbx_description
1 polymer ?
#
loop_
_entity_poly.entity_id
_entity_poly.type
_entity_poly.pdbx_seq_one_letter_code
_entity_poly.pdbx_strand_id
1 'polypeptide(L)'
;VDMFRICFAKGQCREFPKAAVTAAGDLRCTVRENPSLVEITAGYAQIRVDKKTGALTFLNTQGKILLTERRREPRQLGEKKNWSFFEWKKDEALIAGGIGAPKPLKIGNSAAYFSYGRADDRYPGLASSKGYEMIFPAGSRVLCCNIGMYGTYISMEETDIIDYYLRAK
;
A
#
# COMPACT_ATOMS: atom_id res chain seq x y z
N VAL A 1 4.92 -15.84 -1.61
CA VAL A 1 5.27 -14.44 -1.32
C VAL A 1 4.13 -13.86 -0.51
N ASP A 2 4.40 -13.56 0.75
CA ASP A 2 3.38 -13.09 1.68
C ASP A 2 3.09 -11.62 1.41
N MET A 3 1.84 -11.34 1.03
CA MET A 3 1.36 -9.99 0.76
C MET A 3 0.07 -9.76 1.55
N PHE A 4 -0.10 -8.55 2.05
CA PHE A 4 -1.37 -8.08 2.57
C PHE A 4 -2.11 -7.25 1.51
N ARG A 5 -3.35 -7.56 1.26
CA ARG A 5 -4.23 -6.67 0.50
C ARG A 5 -4.88 -5.67 1.45
N ILE A 6 -4.77 -4.42 1.12
CA ILE A 6 -5.46 -3.32 1.80
C ILE A 6 -6.59 -2.86 0.90
N CYS A 7 -7.81 -3.06 1.36
CA CYS A 7 -8.99 -2.64 0.66
C CYS A 7 -9.86 -1.76 1.57
N PHE A 8 -10.16 -0.55 1.10
CA PHE A 8 -11.05 0.39 1.74
C PHE A 8 -12.05 0.92 0.71
N ALA A 9 -13.34 0.61 0.87
CA ALA A 9 -14.36 0.88 -0.13
C ALA A 9 -15.65 1.42 0.49
N LYS A 10 -16.46 2.14 -0.30
CA LYS A 10 -17.83 2.56 0.08
C LYS A 10 -18.86 1.41 0.12
N GLY A 11 -18.46 0.24 -0.22
CA GLY A 11 -19.30 -0.97 -0.26
C GLY A 11 -18.44 -2.20 -0.07
N GLN A 12 -18.67 -3.22 -0.89
CA GLN A 12 -17.84 -4.41 -0.86
C GLN A 12 -16.52 -4.19 -1.61
N CYS A 13 -15.44 -4.71 -1.05
CA CYS A 13 -14.19 -4.81 -1.78
C CYS A 13 -14.36 -5.76 -2.97
N ARG A 14 -13.77 -5.41 -4.12
CA ARG A 14 -13.77 -6.26 -5.31
C ARG A 14 -13.15 -7.62 -4.99
N GLU A 15 -13.63 -8.68 -5.65
CA GLU A 15 -12.97 -9.98 -5.57
C GLU A 15 -11.50 -9.89 -6.02
N PHE A 16 -10.68 -10.79 -5.52
CA PHE A 16 -9.29 -10.89 -5.97
C PHE A 16 -9.24 -11.15 -7.48
N PRO A 17 -8.44 -10.40 -8.24
CA PRO A 17 -8.13 -10.80 -9.61
C PRO A 17 -7.48 -12.20 -9.57
N LYS A 18 -8.07 -13.17 -10.26
CA LYS A 18 -7.59 -14.57 -10.28
C LYS A 18 -6.10 -14.70 -10.66
N ALA A 19 -5.56 -13.74 -11.40
CA ALA A 19 -4.15 -13.69 -11.80
C ALA A 19 -3.18 -13.25 -10.67
N ALA A 20 -3.67 -12.61 -9.61
CA ALA A 20 -2.82 -12.15 -8.51
C ALA A 20 -2.63 -13.20 -7.40
N VAL A 21 -3.44 -14.26 -7.43
CA VAL A 21 -3.41 -15.33 -6.44
C VAL A 21 -2.93 -16.62 -7.11
N THR A 22 -1.64 -16.74 -7.29
CA THR A 22 -1.05 -18.08 -7.46
C THR A 22 -1.29 -18.84 -6.16
N ALA A 23 -1.93 -20.00 -6.27
CA ALA A 23 -2.33 -20.91 -5.22
C ALA A 23 -1.70 -20.62 -3.86
N ALA A 24 -2.48 -20.07 -2.96
CA ALA A 24 -2.14 -19.99 -1.56
C ALA A 24 -1.95 -21.42 -1.05
N GLY A 25 -0.71 -21.83 -0.88
CA GLY A 25 -0.43 -22.86 0.11
C GLY A 25 -1.01 -22.36 1.44
N ASP A 26 -1.16 -23.22 2.44
CA ASP A 26 -1.69 -22.89 3.77
C ASP A 26 -1.02 -21.64 4.35
N LEU A 27 -1.54 -20.47 4.01
CA LEU A 27 -1.14 -19.19 4.62
C LEU A 27 -1.65 -19.20 6.06
N ARG A 28 -0.78 -19.57 6.97
CA ARG A 28 -1.07 -19.47 8.39
C ARG A 28 -1.04 -17.99 8.77
N CYS A 29 -2.22 -17.45 8.94
CA CYS A 29 -2.45 -16.10 9.45
C CYS A 29 -2.84 -16.17 10.93
N THR A 30 -2.20 -15.38 11.77
CA THR A 30 -2.58 -15.21 13.16
C THR A 30 -3.19 -13.84 13.36
N VAL A 31 -4.38 -13.81 13.95
CA VAL A 31 -5.05 -12.55 14.30
C VAL A 31 -5.10 -12.46 15.84
N ARG A 32 -4.62 -11.34 16.34
CA ARG A 32 -4.74 -10.96 17.77
C ARG A 32 -5.48 -9.64 17.86
N GLU A 33 -6.32 -9.53 18.86
CA GLU A 33 -7.17 -8.37 19.05
C GLU A 33 -7.21 -7.96 20.52
N ASN A 34 -7.17 -6.66 20.76
CA ASN A 34 -7.42 -6.04 22.05
C ASN A 34 -8.39 -4.84 21.87
N PRO A 35 -8.80 -4.11 22.91
CA PRO A 35 -9.75 -3.01 22.80
C PRO A 35 -9.34 -1.89 21.83
N SER A 36 -8.03 -1.67 21.61
CA SER A 36 -7.52 -0.56 20.79
C SER A 36 -6.91 -0.99 19.45
N LEU A 37 -6.54 -2.25 19.29
CA LEU A 37 -5.70 -2.71 18.22
C LEU A 37 -6.14 -4.07 17.67
N VAL A 38 -6.09 -4.24 16.34
CA VAL A 38 -6.06 -5.55 15.68
C VAL A 38 -4.67 -5.77 15.10
N GLU A 39 -4.10 -6.93 15.36
CA GLU A 39 -2.78 -7.34 14.86
C GLU A 39 -2.94 -8.59 14.00
N ILE A 40 -2.48 -8.52 12.76
CA ILE A 40 -2.54 -9.60 11.80
C ILE A 40 -1.11 -9.95 11.41
N THR A 41 -0.70 -11.18 11.68
CA THR A 41 0.63 -11.69 11.30
C THR A 41 0.48 -12.77 10.24
N ALA A 42 1.19 -12.63 9.14
CA ALA A 42 1.27 -13.62 8.07
C ALA A 42 2.69 -13.66 7.49
N GLY A 43 3.27 -14.85 7.43
CA GLY A 43 4.61 -15.07 6.89
C GLY A 43 5.67 -14.15 7.50
N TYR A 44 6.25 -13.29 6.70
CA TYR A 44 7.37 -12.41 7.09
C TYR A 44 6.94 -10.99 7.50
N ALA A 45 5.65 -10.74 7.64
CA ALA A 45 5.15 -9.41 7.92
C ALA A 45 3.95 -9.40 8.88
N GLN A 46 3.70 -8.22 9.43
CA GLN A 46 2.62 -7.95 10.36
C GLN A 46 1.95 -6.62 10.01
N ILE A 47 0.63 -6.58 10.14
CA ILE A 47 -0.15 -5.34 10.10
C ILE A 47 -0.81 -5.12 11.46
N ARG A 48 -0.71 -3.90 11.97
CA ARG A 48 -1.47 -3.40 13.10
C ARG A 48 -2.48 -2.37 12.62
N VAL A 49 -3.73 -2.53 13.05
CA VAL A 49 -4.83 -1.62 12.74
C VAL A 49 -5.29 -0.95 14.02
N ASP A 50 -5.18 0.36 14.09
CA ASP A 50 -5.77 1.16 15.17
C ASP A 50 -7.29 1.16 15.02
N LYS A 51 -8.03 0.63 16.01
CA LYS A 51 -9.49 0.50 15.93
C LYS A 51 -10.24 1.84 15.95
N LYS A 52 -9.65 2.87 16.54
CA LYS A 52 -10.26 4.20 16.63
C LYS A 52 -10.18 4.96 15.32
N THR A 53 -9.08 4.83 14.58
CA THR A 53 -8.79 5.63 13.40
C THR A 53 -8.77 4.83 12.11
N GLY A 54 -8.63 3.51 12.20
CA GLY A 54 -8.41 2.62 11.06
C GLY A 54 -7.01 2.72 10.47
N ALA A 55 -6.09 3.51 11.06
CA ALA A 55 -4.74 3.67 10.56
C ALA A 55 -3.93 2.38 10.67
N LEU A 56 -3.15 2.09 9.62
CA LEU A 56 -2.29 0.91 9.54
C LEU A 56 -0.86 1.22 9.94
N THR A 57 -0.23 0.26 10.61
CA THR A 57 1.22 0.16 10.76
C THR A 57 1.67 -1.18 10.20
N PHE A 58 2.58 -1.15 9.23
CA PHE A 58 3.16 -2.34 8.61
C PHE A 58 4.55 -2.60 9.18
N LEU A 59 4.81 -3.82 9.62
CA LEU A 59 6.03 -4.22 10.29
C LEU A 59 6.58 -5.51 9.67
N ASN A 60 7.88 -5.73 9.82
CA ASN A 60 8.46 -7.04 9.60
C ASN A 60 8.29 -7.94 10.86
N THR A 61 8.65 -9.21 10.76
CA THR A 61 8.56 -10.18 11.87
C THR A 61 9.45 -9.87 13.06
N GLN A 62 10.45 -9.01 12.90
CA GLN A 62 11.31 -8.54 13.98
C GLN A 62 10.71 -7.34 14.74
N GLY A 63 9.50 -6.91 14.36
CA GLY A 63 8.81 -5.77 14.95
C GLY A 63 9.32 -4.40 14.47
N LYS A 64 10.18 -4.37 13.44
CA LYS A 64 10.63 -3.12 12.82
C LYS A 64 9.51 -2.53 11.98
N ILE A 65 9.16 -1.28 12.24
CA ILE A 65 8.17 -0.54 11.45
C ILE A 65 8.75 -0.24 10.06
N LEU A 66 8.05 -0.69 9.04
CA LEU A 66 8.36 -0.49 7.63
C LEU A 66 7.58 0.69 7.04
N LEU A 67 6.28 0.78 7.35
CA LEU A 67 5.38 1.83 6.86
C LEU A 67 4.34 2.17 7.92
N THR A 68 3.98 3.44 8.03
CA THR A 68 2.90 3.90 8.91
C THR A 68 1.99 4.82 8.11
N GLU A 69 0.68 4.61 8.21
CA GLU A 69 -0.30 5.58 7.73
C GLU A 69 -0.45 6.74 8.72
N ARG A 70 -0.87 7.88 8.21
CA ARG A 70 -1.22 9.03 9.05
C ARG A 70 -2.30 8.63 10.06
N ARG A 71 -2.10 8.99 11.32
CA ARG A 71 -2.98 8.55 12.41
C ARG A 71 -4.41 9.09 12.31
N ARG A 72 -4.59 10.29 11.77
CA ARG A 72 -5.92 10.90 11.59
C ARG A 72 -6.28 10.89 10.11
N GLU A 73 -7.47 10.41 9.80
CA GLU A 73 -7.97 10.33 8.42
C GLU A 73 -6.92 9.69 7.48
N PRO A 74 -6.54 8.44 7.74
CA PRO A 74 -5.48 7.78 6.97
C PRO A 74 -5.82 7.61 5.49
N ARG A 75 -7.13 7.56 5.17
CA ARG A 75 -7.66 7.36 3.82
C ARG A 75 -8.87 8.22 3.58
N GLN A 76 -9.04 8.65 2.33
CA GLN A 76 -10.18 9.46 1.89
C GLN A 76 -10.66 8.97 0.53
N LEU A 77 -11.97 8.81 0.38
CA LEU A 77 -12.65 8.54 -0.89
C LEU A 77 -13.33 9.83 -1.36
N GLY A 78 -12.85 10.38 -2.46
CA GLY A 78 -13.39 11.60 -3.05
C GLY A 78 -14.18 11.34 -4.33
N GLU A 79 -14.71 12.40 -4.95
CA GLU A 79 -15.55 12.30 -6.14
C GLU A 79 -14.78 11.95 -7.42
N LYS A 80 -13.51 12.32 -7.53
CA LYS A 80 -12.69 12.10 -8.73
C LYS A 80 -11.48 11.21 -8.50
N LYS A 81 -11.06 11.07 -7.25
CA LYS A 81 -9.91 10.27 -6.85
C LYS A 81 -9.95 10.00 -5.36
N ASN A 82 -9.15 9.08 -4.92
CA ASN A 82 -8.97 8.74 -3.52
C ASN A 82 -7.54 9.01 -3.06
N TRP A 83 -7.32 8.98 -1.77
CA TRP A 83 -6.02 9.24 -1.15
C TRP A 83 -5.76 8.29 0.00
N SER A 84 -4.49 7.84 0.11
CA SER A 84 -3.93 7.19 1.30
C SER A 84 -2.74 8.01 1.78
N PHE A 85 -2.74 8.43 3.04
CA PHE A 85 -1.74 9.30 3.62
C PHE A 85 -0.76 8.49 4.46
N PHE A 86 0.55 8.73 4.28
CA PHE A 86 1.62 7.99 4.92
C PHE A 86 2.59 8.92 5.66
N GLU A 87 3.28 8.37 6.68
CA GLU A 87 4.34 9.04 7.42
C GLU A 87 5.70 8.51 6.96
N TRP A 88 6.12 8.88 5.74
CA TRP A 88 7.44 8.49 5.24
C TRP A 88 8.56 9.20 5.98
N LYS A 89 9.65 8.48 6.21
CA LYS A 89 10.83 9.02 6.90
C LYS A 89 11.64 9.90 5.95
N LYS A 90 12.32 10.93 6.49
CA LYS A 90 13.16 11.84 5.69
C LYS A 90 14.29 11.13 4.95
N ASP A 91 14.82 10.06 5.54
CA ASP A 91 15.88 9.21 4.98
C ASP A 91 15.34 8.05 4.13
N GLU A 92 14.04 8.01 3.85
CA GLU A 92 13.41 6.97 3.06
C GLU A 92 13.49 7.30 1.58
N ALA A 93 14.10 6.43 0.81
CA ALA A 93 14.08 6.51 -0.64
C ALA A 93 12.89 5.72 -1.19
N LEU A 94 12.05 6.39 -1.97
CA LEU A 94 10.92 5.80 -2.68
C LEU A 94 11.25 5.67 -4.16
N ILE A 95 10.97 4.52 -4.74
CA ILE A 95 11.24 4.20 -6.12
C ILE A 95 9.94 3.73 -6.76
N ALA A 96 9.35 4.58 -7.60
CA ALA A 96 8.20 4.22 -8.40
C ALA A 96 8.63 3.40 -9.62
N GLY A 97 7.87 2.40 -9.92
CA GLY A 97 8.14 1.49 -11.02
C GLY A 97 7.03 0.46 -11.06
N GLY A 98 7.36 -0.74 -10.85
CA GLY A 98 6.50 -1.91 -10.82
C GLY A 98 7.28 -3.10 -11.35
N ILE A 99 6.71 -4.27 -11.23
CA ILE A 99 7.29 -5.48 -11.78
C ILE A 99 7.41 -5.30 -13.30
N GLY A 100 8.64 -5.35 -13.82
CA GLY A 100 8.92 -5.19 -15.25
C GLY A 100 9.03 -3.73 -15.74
N ALA A 101 9.08 -2.74 -14.84
CA ALA A 101 9.30 -1.35 -15.25
C ALA A 101 10.66 -1.15 -15.92
N PRO A 102 10.70 -0.57 -17.13
CA PRO A 102 11.95 -0.39 -17.87
C PRO A 102 12.88 0.65 -17.24
N LYS A 103 12.33 1.60 -16.49
CA LYS A 103 13.08 2.65 -15.78
C LYS A 103 12.41 2.96 -14.46
N PRO A 104 13.01 2.57 -13.32
CA PRO A 104 12.52 2.98 -12.01
C PRO A 104 12.70 4.50 -11.81
N LEU A 105 11.67 5.16 -11.28
CA LEU A 105 11.68 6.59 -10.99
C LEU A 105 11.90 6.80 -9.49
N LYS A 106 13.02 7.42 -9.14
CA LYS A 106 13.28 7.82 -7.74
C LYS A 106 12.42 9.02 -7.38
N ILE A 107 11.60 8.88 -6.34
CA ILE A 107 10.77 9.95 -5.78
C ILE A 107 11.48 10.50 -4.54
N GLY A 108 12.00 11.72 -4.67
CA GLY A 108 12.58 12.47 -3.56
C GLY A 108 11.53 13.41 -2.93
N ASN A 109 11.93 14.68 -2.68
CA ASN A 109 10.99 15.75 -2.30
C ASN A 109 10.21 16.23 -3.54
N SER A 110 9.38 15.37 -4.11
CA SER A 110 8.68 15.59 -5.38
C SER A 110 7.37 14.81 -5.44
N ALA A 111 6.59 15.06 -6.49
CA ALA A 111 5.43 14.27 -6.83
C ALA A 111 5.60 13.68 -8.24
N ALA A 112 5.18 12.44 -8.42
CA ALA A 112 5.24 11.78 -9.71
C ALA A 112 4.04 10.86 -9.94
N TYR A 113 3.54 10.87 -11.18
CA TYR A 113 2.59 9.86 -11.65
C TYR A 113 3.32 8.63 -12.17
N PHE A 114 2.76 7.47 -11.91
CA PHE A 114 3.18 6.23 -12.52
C PHE A 114 1.97 5.34 -12.81
N SER A 115 1.97 4.73 -13.98
CA SER A 115 0.91 3.83 -14.42
C SER A 115 1.45 2.86 -15.46
N TYR A 116 0.79 1.73 -15.60
CA TYR A 116 1.03 0.80 -16.69
C TYR A 116 -0.31 0.45 -17.34
N GLY A 117 -0.31 0.29 -18.65
CA GLY A 117 -1.50 -0.10 -19.39
C GLY A 117 -1.99 -1.48 -19.00
N ARG A 118 -3.30 -1.72 -19.09
CA ARG A 118 -3.90 -3.04 -18.80
C ARG A 118 -3.38 -4.15 -19.74
N ALA A 119 -2.95 -3.78 -20.96
CA ALA A 119 -2.45 -4.74 -21.95
C ALA A 119 -1.08 -5.34 -21.63
N ASP A 120 -0.37 -4.75 -20.68
CA ASP A 120 1.03 -5.12 -20.40
C ASP A 120 1.19 -6.13 -19.26
N ASP A 121 0.10 -6.59 -18.63
CA ASP A 121 0.11 -7.44 -17.41
C ASP A 121 1.06 -6.92 -16.32
N ARG A 122 1.36 -5.64 -16.35
CA ARG A 122 2.23 -4.97 -15.40
C ARG A 122 1.42 -4.25 -14.32
N TYR A 123 1.92 -4.31 -13.11
CA TYR A 123 1.31 -3.69 -11.95
C TYR A 123 2.14 -2.49 -11.52
N PRO A 124 1.56 -1.28 -11.40
CA PRO A 124 2.27 -0.15 -10.80
C PRO A 124 2.75 -0.51 -9.40
N GLY A 125 3.95 -0.10 -9.04
CA GLY A 125 4.53 -0.39 -7.74
C GLY A 125 5.38 0.75 -7.20
N LEU A 126 5.51 0.80 -5.88
CA LEU A 126 6.35 1.71 -5.15
C LEU A 126 7.21 0.92 -4.17
N ALA A 127 8.51 0.88 -4.41
CA ALA A 127 9.46 0.24 -3.52
C ALA A 127 10.10 1.25 -2.56
N SER A 128 10.32 0.84 -1.31
CA SER A 128 10.95 1.66 -0.28
C SER A 128 12.28 1.07 0.18
N SER A 129 13.27 1.97 0.45
CA SER A 129 14.53 1.61 1.10
C SER A 129 14.35 1.10 2.54
N LYS A 130 13.15 1.22 3.12
CA LYS A 130 12.83 0.66 4.44
C LYS A 130 12.46 -0.83 4.39
N GLY A 131 12.44 -1.46 3.21
CA GLY A 131 12.25 -2.90 3.04
C GLY A 131 10.79 -3.30 2.84
N TYR A 132 10.00 -2.48 2.16
CA TYR A 132 8.65 -2.83 1.72
C TYR A 132 8.40 -2.43 0.27
N GLU A 133 7.34 -2.96 -0.29
CA GLU A 133 6.83 -2.62 -1.60
C GLU A 133 5.30 -2.51 -1.54
N MET A 134 4.77 -1.50 -2.22
CA MET A 134 3.35 -1.34 -2.52
C MET A 134 3.11 -1.73 -3.97
N ILE A 135 2.07 -2.50 -4.24
CA ILE A 135 1.69 -2.93 -5.59
C ILE A 135 0.23 -2.53 -5.79
N PHE A 136 -0.06 -1.86 -6.88
CA PHE A 136 -1.40 -1.37 -7.22
C PHE A 136 -2.03 -2.22 -8.32
N PRO A 137 -3.37 -2.28 -8.41
CA PRO A 137 -4.05 -3.03 -9.48
C PRO A 137 -3.59 -2.60 -10.87
N ALA A 138 -3.59 -3.54 -11.81
CA ALA A 138 -3.25 -3.27 -13.20
C ALA A 138 -4.14 -2.19 -13.80
N GLY A 139 -3.54 -1.25 -14.53
CA GLY A 139 -4.24 -0.13 -15.14
C GLY A 139 -4.54 1.04 -14.20
N SER A 140 -4.16 0.96 -12.91
CA SER A 140 -4.29 2.09 -12.00
C SER A 140 -3.33 3.21 -12.39
N ARG A 141 -3.82 4.44 -12.39
CA ARG A 141 -3.01 5.65 -12.47
C ARG A 141 -2.74 6.17 -11.07
N VAL A 142 -1.50 6.10 -10.66
CA VAL A 142 -1.08 6.36 -9.28
C VAL A 142 -0.23 7.62 -9.24
N LEU A 143 -0.58 8.56 -8.36
CA LEU A 143 0.27 9.68 -8.00
C LEU A 143 0.89 9.40 -6.64
N CYS A 144 2.21 9.42 -6.56
CA CYS A 144 2.94 9.50 -5.29
C CYS A 144 3.38 10.94 -5.05
N CYS A 145 2.95 11.54 -3.95
CA CYS A 145 3.40 12.85 -3.50
C CYS A 145 4.20 12.69 -2.21
N ASN A 146 5.47 13.08 -2.25
CA ASN A 146 6.36 13.08 -1.10
C ASN A 146 6.96 14.47 -0.90
N ILE A 147 6.10 15.47 -0.73
CA ILE A 147 6.48 16.87 -0.52
C ILE A 147 5.92 17.30 0.84
N GLY A 148 6.78 17.54 1.82
CA GLY A 148 6.36 17.84 3.19
C GLY A 148 5.36 18.99 3.34
N MET A 149 5.45 20.01 2.48
CA MET A 149 4.52 21.16 2.45
C MET A 149 3.12 20.77 1.92
N TYR A 150 3.05 19.86 0.95
CA TYR A 150 1.78 19.44 0.32
C TYR A 150 1.25 18.11 0.88
N GLY A 151 2.00 17.47 1.75
CA GLY A 151 1.69 16.18 2.35
C GLY A 151 2.41 15.00 1.69
N THR A 152 2.29 13.87 2.34
CA THR A 152 2.88 12.59 1.92
C THR A 152 1.76 11.58 1.69
N TYR A 153 1.47 11.28 0.41
CA TYR A 153 0.31 10.46 0.07
C TYR A 153 0.47 9.73 -1.27
N ILE A 154 -0.31 8.69 -1.40
CA ILE A 154 -0.65 8.05 -2.67
C ILE A 154 -2.07 8.48 -3.04
N SER A 155 -2.30 8.85 -4.28
CA SER A 155 -3.61 9.11 -4.85
C SER A 155 -3.85 8.25 -6.08
N MET A 156 -5.05 7.71 -6.21
CA MET A 156 -5.49 6.93 -7.36
C MET A 156 -6.74 7.54 -7.97
N GLU A 157 -6.89 7.45 -9.30
CA GLU A 157 -8.06 7.99 -10.03
C GLU A 157 -9.31 7.08 -9.93
N GLU A 158 -9.37 6.21 -8.94
CA GLU A 158 -10.56 5.44 -8.57
C GLU A 158 -11.27 6.14 -7.42
N THR A 159 -12.62 6.17 -7.45
CA THR A 159 -13.39 7.01 -6.51
C THR A 159 -13.99 6.23 -5.34
N ASP A 160 -14.35 4.98 -5.57
CA ASP A 160 -15.13 4.20 -4.61
C ASP A 160 -14.31 3.18 -3.82
N ILE A 161 -13.03 3.04 -4.16
CA ILE A 161 -12.17 2.01 -3.59
C ILE A 161 -10.71 2.46 -3.54
N ILE A 162 -10.06 2.19 -2.42
CA ILE A 162 -8.61 2.15 -2.28
C ILE A 162 -8.21 0.68 -2.20
N ASP A 163 -7.40 0.22 -3.14
CA ASP A 163 -6.99 -1.18 -3.24
C ASP A 163 -5.51 -1.26 -3.60
N TYR A 164 -4.71 -1.83 -2.73
CA TYR A 164 -3.28 -2.06 -2.98
C TYR A 164 -2.77 -3.21 -2.12
N TYR A 165 -1.61 -3.72 -2.49
CA TYR A 165 -0.93 -4.79 -1.78
C TYR A 165 0.33 -4.28 -1.11
N LEU A 166 0.61 -4.78 0.10
CA LEU A 166 1.85 -4.55 0.83
C LEU A 166 2.64 -5.85 0.92
N ARG A 167 3.93 -5.76 0.59
CA ARG A 167 4.89 -6.85 0.70
C ARG A 167 6.12 -6.37 1.45
N ALA A 168 6.59 -7.15 2.44
CA ALA A 168 7.91 -6.98 3.03
C ALA A 168 8.98 -7.62 2.12
N LYS A 169 10.18 -7.02 2.08
CA LYS A 169 11.37 -7.53 1.36
C LYS A 169 12.37 -8.09 2.33
#